data_55ee606cd0e56a673950bf1c788c239b
#
_entry.id   55ee606cd0e56a673950bf1c788c239b
#
_cell.length_a   1.000
_cell.length_b   1.000
_cell.length_c   1.000
_cell.angle_alpha   90.00
_cell.angle_beta   90.00
_cell.angle_gamma   90.00
#
_symmetry.space_group_name_H-M   'P 1'
#
loop_
_entity.id
_entity.type
_entity.pdbx_description
1 polymer ?
#
loop_
_entity_poly.entity_id
_entity_poly.type
_entity_poly.pdbx_seq_one_letter_code
_entity_poly.pdbx_strand_id
1 'polypeptide(L)'
;MSVDLPYAADAELALSFDELDVLRRQYQNELAQSHVSIQTKFNYAWGLVKSPVRHDQVQGVGFLQDIYRGEPSRRRECLYYLALGYYKLGNFDDARKFNAILLEKEPTNLQAQSLAQLIDRAVTKEGYIGMALVGGAAAVGTLLIATLVRRAIRR
;
A
#
# COMPACT_ATOMS: atom_id res chain seq x y z
N MET A 1 -14.74 19.86 10.64
CA MET A 1 -14.36 19.99 9.22
C MET A 1 -13.92 18.61 8.73
N SER A 2 -14.60 18.07 7.74
CA SER A 2 -14.15 16.84 7.05
C SER A 2 -12.91 17.22 6.24
N VAL A 3 -11.77 16.62 6.56
CA VAL A 3 -10.57 16.77 5.74
C VAL A 3 -10.81 16.00 4.44
N ASP A 4 -10.72 16.67 3.30
CA ASP A 4 -10.81 16.00 2.01
C ASP A 4 -9.60 15.06 1.82
N LEU A 5 -9.89 13.80 1.49
CA LEU A 5 -8.85 12.83 1.16
C LEU A 5 -8.41 13.06 -0.30
N PRO A 6 -7.12 12.90 -0.62
CA PRO A 6 -6.67 12.98 -2.00
C PRO A 6 -7.19 11.80 -2.82
N TYR A 7 -7.34 11.97 -4.13
CA TYR A 7 -7.55 10.84 -5.02
C TYR A 7 -6.36 9.88 -4.96
N ALA A 8 -6.61 8.59 -5.16
CA ALA A 8 -5.57 7.57 -5.03
C ALA A 8 -4.38 7.82 -5.97
N ALA A 9 -4.63 8.31 -7.20
CA ALA A 9 -3.57 8.68 -8.14
C ALA A 9 -2.67 9.80 -7.61
N ASP A 10 -3.25 10.83 -6.96
CA ASP A 10 -2.48 11.93 -6.35
C ASP A 10 -1.73 11.45 -5.09
N ALA A 11 -2.33 10.51 -4.35
CA ALA A 11 -1.73 9.93 -3.17
C ALA A 11 -0.55 8.98 -3.49
N GLU A 12 -0.49 8.42 -4.71
CA GLU A 12 0.64 7.63 -5.21
C GLU A 12 1.90 8.47 -5.50
N LEU A 13 1.75 9.78 -5.73
CA LEU A 13 2.89 10.66 -5.93
C LEU A 13 3.81 10.62 -4.70
N ALA A 14 5.09 10.36 -4.95
CA ALA A 14 6.07 10.32 -3.88
C ALA A 14 6.34 11.72 -3.31
N LEU A 15 6.49 11.80 -2.00
CA LEU A 15 6.98 12.99 -1.33
C LEU A 15 8.49 13.13 -1.58
N SER A 16 8.99 14.35 -1.75
CA SER A 16 10.42 14.58 -1.87
C SER A 16 11.14 14.28 -0.55
N PHE A 17 12.43 13.97 -0.62
CA PHE A 17 13.24 13.74 0.60
C PHE A 17 13.30 14.97 1.49
N ASP A 18 13.36 16.17 0.91
CA ASP A 18 13.41 17.42 1.68
C ASP A 18 12.10 17.67 2.45
N GLU A 19 10.95 17.41 1.83
CA GLU A 19 9.65 17.52 2.48
C GLU A 19 9.50 16.50 3.62
N LEU A 20 9.92 15.27 3.41
CA LEU A 20 9.91 14.25 4.45
C LEU A 20 10.86 14.59 5.59
N ASP A 21 12.02 15.20 5.31
CA ASP A 21 12.97 15.59 6.33
C ASP A 21 12.42 16.70 7.24
N VAL A 22 11.66 17.64 6.71
CA VAL A 22 10.94 18.67 7.51
C VAL A 22 10.00 18.00 8.52
N LEU A 23 9.18 17.03 8.07
CA LEU A 23 8.24 16.30 8.94
C LEU A 23 8.99 15.47 9.99
N ARG A 24 10.10 14.84 9.59
CA ARG A 24 10.97 14.06 10.50
C ARG A 24 11.56 14.93 11.59
N ARG A 25 12.10 16.09 11.23
CA ARG A 25 12.69 17.04 12.21
C ARG A 25 11.66 17.53 13.22
N GLN A 26 10.47 17.87 12.76
CA GLN A 26 9.39 18.29 13.65
C GLN A 26 9.04 17.18 14.64
N TYR A 27 8.85 15.94 14.16
CA TYR A 27 8.59 14.78 15.00
C TYR A 27 9.71 14.56 16.04
N GLN A 28 10.98 14.61 15.60
CA GLN A 28 12.13 14.42 16.49
C GLN A 28 12.26 15.52 17.53
N ASN A 29 11.99 16.78 17.17
CA ASN A 29 12.03 17.90 18.12
C ASN A 29 10.96 17.76 19.21
N GLU A 30 9.75 17.39 18.85
CA GLU A 30 8.66 17.14 19.82
C GLU A 30 8.98 15.89 20.68
N LEU A 31 9.55 14.85 20.10
CA LEU A 31 9.98 13.65 20.82
C LEU A 31 11.07 13.97 21.85
N ALA A 32 12.02 14.81 21.50
CA ALA A 32 13.08 15.28 22.44
C ALA A 32 12.51 16.08 23.61
N GLN A 33 11.35 16.72 23.43
CA GLN A 33 10.61 17.41 24.49
C GLN A 33 9.66 16.47 25.27
N SER A 34 9.76 15.17 25.03
CA SER A 34 8.93 14.12 25.65
C SER A 34 7.43 14.25 25.40
N HIS A 35 7.03 15.01 24.38
CA HIS A 35 5.63 15.14 23.98
C HIS A 35 5.52 15.31 22.47
N VAL A 36 4.95 14.29 21.82
CA VAL A 36 4.62 14.34 20.39
C VAL A 36 3.11 14.51 20.25
N SER A 37 2.68 15.57 19.56
CA SER A 37 1.27 15.76 19.27
C SER A 37 0.76 14.71 18.28
N ILE A 38 -0.52 14.36 18.37
CA ILE A 38 -1.16 13.44 17.43
C ILE A 38 -1.06 13.96 16.00
N GLN A 39 -1.20 15.28 15.82
CA GLN A 39 -1.07 15.90 14.50
C GLN A 39 0.33 15.72 13.91
N THR A 40 1.38 15.93 14.70
CA THR A 40 2.77 15.74 14.26
C THR A 40 3.05 14.29 13.94
N LYS A 41 2.62 13.36 14.80
CA LYS A 41 2.75 11.92 14.54
C LYS A 41 2.04 11.51 13.26
N PHE A 42 0.82 12.02 13.04
CA PHE A 42 0.05 11.74 11.83
C PHE A 42 0.71 12.30 10.58
N ASN A 43 1.15 13.57 10.60
CA ASN A 43 1.83 14.20 9.47
C ASN A 43 3.11 13.44 9.08
N TYR A 44 3.90 13.03 10.07
CA TYR A 44 5.09 12.25 9.82
C TYR A 44 4.77 10.85 9.28
N ALA A 45 3.78 10.16 9.84
CA ALA A 45 3.30 8.87 9.33
C ALA A 45 2.82 8.95 7.87
N TRP A 46 2.05 9.99 7.54
CA TRP A 46 1.61 10.28 6.18
C TRP A 46 2.80 10.50 5.23
N GLY A 47 3.78 11.31 5.62
CA GLY A 47 4.99 11.55 4.84
C GLY A 47 5.78 10.27 4.60
N LEU A 48 5.92 9.43 5.62
CA LEU A 48 6.59 8.12 5.52
C LEU A 48 5.89 7.18 4.55
N VAL A 49 4.56 7.10 4.56
CA VAL A 49 3.78 6.30 3.61
C VAL A 49 3.99 6.80 2.17
N LYS A 50 4.12 8.11 1.97
CA LYS A 50 4.38 8.71 0.66
C LYS A 50 5.84 8.66 0.23
N SER A 51 6.77 8.25 1.08
CA SER A 51 8.17 8.04 0.71
C SER A 51 8.30 6.97 -0.39
N PRO A 52 9.26 7.09 -1.32
CA PRO A 52 9.58 6.04 -2.26
C PRO A 52 10.34 4.87 -1.61
N VAL A 53 10.81 5.04 -0.37
CA VAL A 53 11.62 4.04 0.35
C VAL A 53 10.72 3.07 1.10
N ARG A 54 10.86 1.78 0.81
CA ARG A 54 10.03 0.72 1.43
C ARG A 54 10.10 0.73 2.97
N HIS A 55 11.27 0.95 3.55
CA HIS A 55 11.45 1.02 5.00
C HIS A 55 10.61 2.14 5.64
N ASP A 56 10.59 3.31 5.02
CA ASP A 56 9.77 4.44 5.47
C ASP A 56 8.28 4.08 5.40
N GLN A 57 7.84 3.45 4.31
CA GLN A 57 6.44 3.01 4.13
C GLN A 57 6.01 2.04 5.25
N VAL A 58 6.85 1.08 5.60
CA VAL A 58 6.58 0.13 6.70
C VAL A 58 6.45 0.88 8.03
N GLN A 59 7.36 1.80 8.31
CA GLN A 59 7.32 2.62 9.53
C GLN A 59 6.07 3.51 9.58
N GLY A 60 5.70 4.13 8.45
CA GLY A 60 4.51 4.97 8.33
C GLY A 60 3.23 4.19 8.60
N VAL A 61 3.11 2.98 8.04
CA VAL A 61 1.98 2.07 8.32
C VAL A 61 1.91 1.73 9.81
N GLY A 62 3.04 1.46 10.46
CA GLY A 62 3.11 1.20 11.90
C GLY A 62 2.56 2.37 12.73
N PHE A 63 2.99 3.59 12.44
CA PHE A 63 2.49 4.79 13.13
C PHE A 63 0.99 5.02 12.89
N LEU A 64 0.50 4.78 11.67
CA LEU A 64 -0.93 4.90 11.37
C LEU A 64 -1.76 3.86 12.12
N GLN A 65 -1.27 2.65 12.28
CA GLN A 65 -1.93 1.62 13.09
C GLN A 65 -2.04 2.04 14.55
N ASP A 66 -0.98 2.62 15.13
CA ASP A 66 -0.99 3.12 16.50
C ASP A 66 -2.02 4.24 16.68
N ILE A 67 -2.05 5.20 15.75
CA ILE A 67 -3.03 6.29 15.77
C ILE A 67 -4.45 5.73 15.61
N TYR A 68 -4.67 4.79 14.71
CA TYR A 68 -5.97 4.15 14.49
C TYR A 68 -6.52 3.49 15.76
N ARG A 69 -5.63 2.85 16.54
CA ARG A 69 -6.03 2.19 17.80
C ARG A 69 -6.30 3.21 18.90
N GLY A 70 -5.43 4.21 19.05
CA GLY A 70 -5.43 5.14 20.17
C GLY A 70 -6.35 6.35 20.00
N GLU A 71 -6.64 6.76 18.76
CA GLU A 71 -7.30 8.03 18.45
C GLU A 71 -8.56 7.82 17.58
N PRO A 72 -9.73 7.60 18.21
CA PRO A 72 -10.98 7.37 17.47
C PRO A 72 -11.34 8.48 16.47
N SER A 73 -11.01 9.73 16.80
CA SER A 73 -11.28 10.92 15.95
C SER A 73 -10.48 10.91 14.63
N ARG A 74 -9.38 10.15 14.56
CA ARG A 74 -8.51 10.06 13.41
C ARG A 74 -8.69 8.78 12.59
N ARG A 75 -9.59 7.90 12.99
CA ARG A 75 -9.77 6.60 12.33
C ARG A 75 -10.14 6.69 10.87
N ARG A 76 -10.93 7.68 10.50
CA ARG A 76 -11.34 7.88 9.10
C ARG A 76 -10.13 8.10 8.18
N GLU A 77 -9.28 9.06 8.51
CA GLU A 77 -8.08 9.34 7.73
C GLU A 77 -7.08 8.18 7.79
N CYS A 78 -6.93 7.55 8.96
CA CYS A 78 -6.06 6.39 9.12
C CYS A 78 -6.49 5.22 8.26
N LEU A 79 -7.78 4.93 8.10
CA LEU A 79 -8.29 3.86 7.23
C LEU A 79 -7.83 4.07 5.78
N TYR A 80 -7.95 5.31 5.27
CA TYR A 80 -7.52 5.62 3.92
C TYR A 80 -6.01 5.47 3.73
N TYR A 81 -5.21 6.05 4.61
CA TYR A 81 -3.74 6.00 4.50
C TYR A 81 -3.15 4.64 4.84
N LEU A 82 -3.79 3.83 5.69
CA LEU A 82 -3.44 2.43 5.87
C LEU A 82 -3.68 1.63 4.58
N ALA A 83 -4.84 1.81 3.96
CA ALA A 83 -5.13 1.17 2.68
C ALA A 83 -4.11 1.57 1.60
N LEU A 84 -3.78 2.86 1.50
CA LEU A 84 -2.77 3.36 0.57
C LEU A 84 -1.37 2.81 0.89
N GLY A 85 -0.98 2.81 2.16
CA GLY A 85 0.32 2.30 2.60
C GLY A 85 0.50 0.82 2.29
N TYR A 86 -0.50 0.00 2.58
CA TYR A 86 -0.49 -1.41 2.22
C TYR A 86 -0.48 -1.64 0.70
N TYR A 87 -1.23 -0.83 -0.06
CA TYR A 87 -1.17 -0.86 -1.52
C TYR A 87 0.26 -0.61 -2.03
N LYS A 88 0.94 0.43 -1.55
CA LYS A 88 2.33 0.75 -1.92
C LYS A 88 3.32 -0.35 -1.53
N LEU A 89 3.06 -1.05 -0.44
CA LEU A 89 3.85 -2.21 0.01
C LEU A 89 3.58 -3.48 -0.79
N GLY A 90 2.57 -3.49 -1.68
CA GLY A 90 2.16 -4.67 -2.43
C GLY A 90 1.31 -5.66 -1.62
N ASN A 91 0.89 -5.27 -0.42
CA ASN A 91 -0.03 -6.07 0.41
C ASN A 91 -1.49 -5.67 0.09
N PHE A 92 -2.00 -6.22 -1.02
CA PHE A 92 -3.31 -5.84 -1.55
C PHE A 92 -4.47 -6.37 -0.71
N ASP A 93 -4.30 -7.45 0.01
CA ASP A 93 -5.35 -8.01 0.88
C ASP A 93 -5.63 -7.06 2.05
N ASP A 94 -4.60 -6.60 2.75
CA ASP A 94 -4.76 -5.61 3.82
C ASP A 94 -5.20 -4.25 3.28
N ALA A 95 -4.69 -3.83 2.12
CA ALA A 95 -5.14 -2.61 1.46
C ALA A 95 -6.65 -2.64 1.20
N ARG A 96 -7.16 -3.74 0.64
CA ARG A 96 -8.59 -3.95 0.38
C ARG A 96 -9.40 -3.95 1.68
N LYS A 97 -8.92 -4.63 2.71
CA LYS A 97 -9.57 -4.73 4.02
C LYS A 97 -9.80 -3.35 4.66
N PHE A 98 -8.76 -2.54 4.77
CA PHE A 98 -8.88 -1.20 5.38
C PHE A 98 -9.74 -0.26 4.53
N ASN A 99 -9.61 -0.31 3.21
CA ASN A 99 -10.45 0.49 2.32
C ASN A 99 -11.92 0.07 2.35
N ALA A 100 -12.22 -1.23 2.48
CA ALA A 100 -13.58 -1.74 2.61
C ALA A 100 -14.27 -1.22 3.89
N ILE A 101 -13.55 -1.15 5.01
CA ILE A 101 -14.08 -0.57 6.26
C ILE A 101 -14.46 0.91 6.06
N LEU A 102 -13.64 1.67 5.32
CA LEU A 102 -13.96 3.05 5.00
C LEU A 102 -15.21 3.16 4.09
N LEU A 103 -15.28 2.32 3.05
CA LEU A 103 -16.43 2.30 2.12
C LEU A 103 -17.72 1.81 2.77
N GLU A 104 -17.65 0.93 3.78
CA GLU A 104 -18.81 0.53 4.57
C GLU A 104 -19.43 1.72 5.32
N LYS A 105 -18.59 2.61 5.84
CA LYS A 105 -19.01 3.83 6.54
C LYS A 105 -19.38 4.96 5.60
N GLU A 106 -18.69 5.07 4.49
CA GLU A 106 -18.81 6.14 3.50
C GLU A 106 -18.91 5.55 2.09
N PRO A 107 -20.05 4.93 1.69
CA PRO A 107 -20.18 4.24 0.39
C PRO A 107 -19.96 5.16 -0.81
N THR A 108 -20.20 6.45 -0.67
CA THR A 108 -20.06 7.46 -1.73
C THR A 108 -18.72 8.20 -1.70
N ASN A 109 -17.76 7.75 -0.89
CA ASN A 109 -16.43 8.35 -0.82
C ASN A 109 -15.66 8.06 -2.11
N LEU A 110 -15.52 9.08 -2.96
CA LEU A 110 -14.88 8.96 -4.28
C LEU A 110 -13.40 8.58 -4.19
N GLN A 111 -12.69 9.05 -3.17
CA GLN A 111 -11.29 8.72 -2.96
C GLN A 111 -11.11 7.25 -2.61
N ALA A 112 -11.95 6.73 -1.72
CA ALA A 112 -11.93 5.32 -1.35
C ALA A 112 -12.36 4.41 -2.52
N GLN A 113 -13.33 4.83 -3.33
CA GLN A 113 -13.71 4.13 -4.56
C GLN A 113 -12.58 4.12 -5.58
N SER A 114 -11.89 5.24 -5.77
CA SER A 114 -10.71 5.35 -6.65
C SER A 114 -9.60 4.40 -6.19
N LEU A 115 -9.32 4.36 -4.88
CA LEU A 115 -8.32 3.45 -4.31
C LEU A 115 -8.72 1.97 -4.50
N ALA A 116 -9.99 1.62 -4.32
CA ALA A 116 -10.50 0.27 -4.58
C ALA A 116 -10.22 -0.17 -6.02
N GLN A 117 -10.47 0.71 -7.00
CA GLN A 117 -10.18 0.42 -8.41
C GLN A 117 -8.69 0.21 -8.67
N LEU A 118 -7.81 1.00 -8.02
CA LEU A 118 -6.36 0.80 -8.14
C LEU A 118 -5.92 -0.54 -7.57
N ILE A 119 -6.43 -0.91 -6.39
CA ILE A 119 -6.14 -2.19 -5.75
C ILE A 119 -6.59 -3.35 -6.65
N ASP A 120 -7.80 -3.29 -7.19
CA ASP A 120 -8.34 -4.33 -8.06
C ASP A 120 -7.54 -4.49 -9.35
N ARG A 121 -7.10 -3.40 -9.97
CA ARG A 121 -6.21 -3.42 -11.13
C ARG A 121 -4.87 -4.07 -10.81
N ALA A 122 -4.28 -3.75 -9.67
CA ALA A 122 -3.00 -4.32 -9.24
C ALA A 122 -3.11 -5.82 -8.99
N VAL A 123 -4.15 -6.28 -8.31
CA VAL A 123 -4.43 -7.71 -8.07
C VAL A 123 -4.63 -8.46 -9.40
N THR A 124 -5.41 -7.90 -10.32
CA THR A 124 -5.65 -8.48 -11.63
C THR A 124 -4.34 -8.61 -12.42
N LYS A 125 -3.50 -7.58 -12.41
CA LYS A 125 -2.19 -7.60 -13.09
C LYS A 125 -1.28 -8.68 -12.51
N GLU A 126 -1.20 -8.82 -11.19
CA GLU A 126 -0.40 -9.88 -10.55
C GLU A 126 -0.93 -11.27 -10.88
N GLY A 127 -2.25 -11.46 -10.91
CA GLY A 127 -2.88 -12.69 -11.32
C GLY A 127 -2.52 -13.10 -12.76
N TYR A 128 -2.52 -12.17 -13.70
CA TYR A 128 -2.08 -12.43 -15.07
C TYR A 128 -0.59 -12.78 -15.17
N ILE A 129 0.28 -12.09 -14.43
CA ILE A 129 1.71 -12.40 -14.38
C ILE A 129 1.92 -13.80 -13.81
N GLY A 130 1.24 -14.16 -12.73
CA GLY A 130 1.30 -15.49 -12.11
C GLY A 130 0.87 -16.59 -13.08
N MET A 131 -0.25 -16.40 -13.79
CA MET A 131 -0.73 -17.36 -14.80
C MET A 131 0.24 -17.50 -15.98
N ALA A 132 0.84 -16.42 -16.46
CA ALA A 132 1.82 -16.44 -17.54
C ALA A 132 3.08 -17.20 -17.15
N LEU A 133 3.57 -17.04 -15.91
CA LEU A 133 4.72 -17.76 -15.39
C LEU A 133 4.43 -19.26 -15.24
N VAL A 134 3.28 -19.65 -14.70
CA VAL A 134 2.88 -21.06 -14.55
C VAL A 134 2.63 -21.69 -15.92
N GLY A 135 1.90 -21.01 -16.81
CA GLY A 135 1.63 -21.48 -18.18
C GLY A 135 2.90 -21.62 -19.01
N GLY A 136 3.83 -20.67 -18.89
CA GLY A 136 5.13 -20.71 -19.56
C GLY A 136 5.99 -21.88 -19.07
N ALA A 137 6.05 -22.13 -17.76
CA ALA A 137 6.78 -23.27 -17.20
C ALA A 137 6.18 -24.61 -17.63
N ALA A 138 4.86 -24.74 -17.69
CA ALA A 138 4.19 -25.95 -18.18
C ALA A 138 4.47 -26.21 -19.67
N ALA A 139 4.47 -25.16 -20.52
CA ALA A 139 4.78 -25.28 -21.94
C ALA A 139 6.23 -25.74 -22.19
N VAL A 140 7.19 -25.20 -21.43
CA VAL A 140 8.59 -25.65 -21.52
C VAL A 140 8.75 -27.08 -21.05
N GLY A 141 8.08 -27.50 -19.97
CA GLY A 141 8.10 -28.86 -19.46
C GLY A 141 7.57 -29.87 -20.47
N THR A 142 6.46 -29.58 -21.13
CA THR A 142 5.86 -30.46 -22.16
C THR A 142 6.72 -30.58 -23.41
N LEU A 143 7.38 -29.52 -23.86
CA LEU A 143 8.32 -29.55 -24.97
C LEU A 143 9.55 -30.41 -24.67
N LEU A 144 10.11 -30.33 -23.46
CA LEU A 144 11.26 -31.13 -23.04
C LEU A 144 10.92 -32.62 -22.98
N ILE A 145 9.76 -32.98 -22.45
CA ILE A 145 9.29 -34.35 -22.37
C ILE A 145 9.06 -34.91 -23.77
N ALA A 146 8.40 -34.18 -24.67
CA ALA A 146 8.16 -34.61 -26.05
C ALA A 146 9.46 -34.85 -26.83
N THR A 147 10.48 -34.03 -26.62
CA THR A 147 11.79 -34.20 -27.28
C THR A 147 12.56 -35.43 -26.74
N LEU A 148 12.48 -35.67 -25.43
CA LEU A 148 13.09 -36.84 -24.79
C LEU A 148 12.43 -38.15 -25.25
N VAL A 149 11.11 -38.18 -25.31
CA VAL A 149 10.35 -39.36 -25.79
C VAL A 149 10.64 -39.63 -27.27
N ARG A 150 10.67 -38.61 -28.14
CA ARG A 150 11.06 -38.78 -29.55
C ARG A 150 12.48 -39.33 -29.72
N ARG A 151 13.42 -38.93 -28.84
CA ARG A 151 14.80 -39.37 -28.88
C ARG A 151 14.96 -40.84 -28.41
N ALA A 152 14.10 -41.25 -27.45
CA ALA A 152 14.08 -42.65 -26.97
C ALA A 152 13.48 -43.62 -27.98
N ILE A 153 12.49 -43.21 -28.78
CA ILE A 153 11.84 -44.05 -29.82
C ILE A 153 12.72 -44.22 -31.07
N ARG A 154 13.70 -43.34 -31.32
CA ARG A 154 14.61 -43.40 -32.47
C ARG A 154 15.89 -44.21 -32.23
N ARG A 155 16.07 -44.82 -31.04
CA ARG A 155 17.14 -45.75 -30.72
C ARG A 155 16.60 -47.15 -30.63
#